data_88e1316f8df2d60c714f22726647fa2f
#
_entry.id   88e1316f8df2d60c714f22726647fa2f
#
_cell.length_a   1.000
_cell.length_b   1.000
_cell.length_c   1.000
_cell.angle_alpha   90.00
_cell.angle_beta   90.00
_cell.angle_gamma   90.00
#
_symmetry.space_group_name_H-M   'P 1'
#
loop_
_entity.id
_entity.type
_entity.pdbx_description
1 polymer ?
#
loop_
_entity_poly.entity_id
_entity_poly.type
_entity_poly.pdbx_seq_one_letter_code
_entity_poly.pdbx_strand_id
1 'polypeptide(L)'
;MAKEKFDRSKPHVNIGTIGHVDHGKTTLTAAITTVLAKKGLSELRSFDSIDNAPEEKERGITINTSHVEYQTANRHYAHVDCPGHADYVKNMVTGAAQMDGAILVVAATDGPMPQTNEHVLLARQVNVPRIVVFLNKCDMVDDPEMLDLVEMEVRDLLSKYEYDGDNAPIIRGSALGGLNGEPKWEEKIMELMAAVDEYIPVPPRENEKPFLMPVEDVFSITGRGTVVTGRIETGVIHVGDPVEIVGLEEKTLTSTCTGVEMFRKLLDEGEAGDNEIGRASCRERV
;
A
#
# COMPACT_ATOMS: atom_id res chain seq x y z
N MET A 1 19.12 -17.36 13.13
CA MET A 1 18.34 -16.51 14.05
C MET A 1 16.88 -16.94 13.92
N ALA A 2 16.16 -17.08 15.04
CA ALA A 2 14.72 -17.34 14.99
C ALA A 2 14.05 -16.12 14.34
N LYS A 3 13.07 -16.35 13.42
CA LYS A 3 12.28 -15.26 12.86
C LYS A 3 11.40 -14.67 13.95
N GLU A 4 11.24 -13.37 13.92
CA GLU A 4 10.37 -12.63 14.82
C GLU A 4 8.89 -12.99 14.58
N LYS A 5 8.09 -13.03 15.64
CA LYS A 5 6.63 -13.19 15.50
C LYS A 5 5.98 -11.83 15.23
N PHE A 6 4.95 -11.84 14.39
CA PHE A 6 4.15 -10.65 14.13
C PHE A 6 3.29 -10.30 15.36
N ASP A 7 3.22 -9.01 15.71
CA ASP A 7 2.39 -8.50 16.82
C ASP A 7 1.06 -7.97 16.31
N ARG A 8 -0.04 -8.61 16.70
CA ARG A 8 -1.43 -8.24 16.34
C ARG A 8 -2.10 -7.33 17.37
N SER A 9 -1.35 -6.64 18.22
CA SER A 9 -1.92 -5.77 19.26
C SER A 9 -2.70 -4.56 18.71
N LYS A 10 -2.46 -4.18 17.45
CA LYS A 10 -3.11 -3.06 16.77
C LYS A 10 -3.93 -3.53 15.56
N PRO A 11 -5.05 -2.84 15.24
CA PRO A 11 -5.76 -3.09 14.00
C PRO A 11 -4.86 -2.95 12.79
N HIS A 12 -4.92 -3.90 11.86
CA HIS A 12 -4.18 -3.88 10.61
C HIS A 12 -5.01 -3.25 9.50
N VAL A 13 -4.39 -2.33 8.73
CA VAL A 13 -5.03 -1.62 7.61
C VAL A 13 -4.06 -1.56 6.43
N ASN A 14 -4.57 -1.89 5.25
CA ASN A 14 -3.82 -1.79 4.01
C ASN A 14 -4.07 -0.43 3.36
N ILE A 15 -3.03 0.36 3.18
CA ILE A 15 -3.12 1.62 2.45
C ILE A 15 -2.10 1.65 1.34
N GLY A 16 -2.21 2.62 0.45
CA GLY A 16 -1.16 2.81 -0.55
C GLY A 16 -1.18 4.18 -1.17
N THR A 17 -0.09 4.50 -1.86
CA THR A 17 0.08 5.73 -2.61
C THR A 17 -0.33 5.55 -4.06
N ILE A 18 -1.19 6.45 -4.55
CA ILE A 18 -1.64 6.55 -5.94
C ILE A 18 -1.41 7.97 -6.46
N GLY A 19 -1.38 8.16 -7.76
CA GLY A 19 -1.20 9.47 -8.39
C GLY A 19 -0.22 9.44 -9.56
N HIS A 20 -0.04 10.57 -10.20
CA HIS A 20 0.77 10.72 -11.41
C HIS A 20 2.26 10.35 -11.18
N VAL A 21 2.97 10.00 -12.26
CA VAL A 21 4.44 9.87 -12.24
C VAL A 21 5.06 11.20 -11.81
N ASP A 22 6.19 11.17 -11.13
CA ASP A 22 6.94 12.34 -10.63
C ASP A 22 6.21 13.24 -9.61
N HIS A 23 5.00 12.89 -9.16
CA HIS A 23 4.33 13.59 -8.06
C HIS A 23 4.91 13.26 -6.67
N GLY A 24 5.84 12.29 -6.58
CA GLY A 24 6.61 11.98 -5.37
C GLY A 24 5.97 10.96 -4.45
N LYS A 25 5.26 9.95 -4.99
CA LYS A 25 4.67 8.84 -4.22
C LYS A 25 5.72 8.08 -3.40
N THR A 26 6.73 7.53 -4.06
CA THR A 26 7.82 6.78 -3.42
C THR A 26 8.61 7.65 -2.44
N THR A 27 8.80 8.95 -2.77
CA THR A 27 9.43 9.92 -1.85
C THR A 27 8.58 10.11 -0.60
N LEU A 28 7.25 10.18 -0.73
CA LEU A 28 6.33 10.27 0.41
C LEU A 28 6.38 9.00 1.26
N THR A 29 6.38 7.83 0.65
CA THR A 29 6.50 6.53 1.34
C THR A 29 7.81 6.47 2.14
N ALA A 30 8.93 6.89 1.56
CA ALA A 30 10.21 7.00 2.25
C ALA A 30 10.19 8.03 3.39
N ALA A 31 9.52 9.18 3.19
CA ALA A 31 9.38 10.21 4.21
C ALA A 31 8.54 9.72 5.41
N ILE A 32 7.41 9.03 5.15
CA ILE A 32 6.58 8.43 6.21
C ILE A 32 7.41 7.47 7.06
N THR A 33 8.09 6.51 6.43
CA THR A 33 8.90 5.52 7.17
C THR A 33 10.03 6.18 7.95
N THR A 34 10.68 7.21 7.39
CA THR A 34 11.77 7.95 8.05
C THR A 34 11.26 8.73 9.28
N VAL A 35 10.15 9.45 9.13
CA VAL A 35 9.58 10.24 10.24
C VAL A 35 9.06 9.34 11.36
N LEU A 36 8.40 8.23 11.00
CA LEU A 36 7.90 7.25 11.98
C LEU A 36 9.05 6.47 12.63
N ALA A 37 10.15 6.17 11.92
CA ALA A 37 11.32 5.51 12.47
C ALA A 37 11.99 6.36 13.57
N LYS A 38 12.04 7.70 13.44
CA LYS A 38 12.51 8.61 14.49
C LYS A 38 11.71 8.48 15.79
N LYS A 39 10.47 8.00 15.70
CA LYS A 39 9.57 7.76 16.86
C LYS A 39 9.53 6.28 17.30
N GLY A 40 10.34 5.41 16.68
CA GLY A 40 10.35 3.98 16.97
C GLY A 40 9.11 3.23 16.49
N LEU A 41 8.39 3.77 15.51
CA LEU A 41 7.13 3.24 14.96
C LEU A 41 7.28 2.57 13.58
N SER A 42 8.48 2.55 13.02
CA SER A 42 8.81 1.93 11.74
C SER A 42 10.28 1.49 11.71
N GLU A 43 10.61 0.57 10.81
CA GLU A 43 11.98 0.43 10.32
C GLU A 43 12.28 1.52 9.30
N LEU A 44 13.51 2.04 9.33
CA LEU A 44 13.95 3.02 8.33
C LEU A 44 14.00 2.34 6.94
N ARG A 45 13.26 2.88 5.98
CA ARG A 45 13.33 2.47 4.58
C ARG A 45 13.80 3.66 3.74
N SER A 46 14.93 3.50 3.07
CA SER A 46 15.41 4.49 2.12
C SER A 46 14.66 4.37 0.79
N PHE A 47 14.62 5.45 0.01
CA PHE A 47 14.08 5.47 -1.34
C PHE A 47 14.60 4.29 -2.18
N ASP A 48 15.94 4.09 -2.22
CA ASP A 48 16.59 3.01 -2.97
C ASP A 48 16.22 1.59 -2.49
N SER A 49 15.66 1.46 -1.29
CA SER A 49 15.20 0.17 -0.75
C SER A 49 13.74 -0.12 -1.07
N ILE A 50 12.98 0.90 -1.46
CA ILE A 50 11.58 0.80 -1.92
C ILE A 50 11.59 0.47 -3.41
N ASP A 51 12.18 1.31 -4.25
CA ASP A 51 12.41 1.06 -5.68
C ASP A 51 13.72 0.26 -5.85
N ASN A 52 13.62 -1.05 -5.76
CA ASN A 52 14.81 -1.91 -5.65
C ASN A 52 15.23 -2.57 -6.96
N ALA A 53 14.33 -2.69 -7.95
CA ALA A 53 14.64 -3.31 -9.22
C ALA A 53 15.69 -2.48 -10.02
N PRO A 54 16.66 -3.12 -10.71
CA PRO A 54 17.64 -2.41 -11.50
C PRO A 54 17.04 -1.46 -12.53
N GLU A 55 15.93 -1.86 -13.15
CA GLU A 55 15.21 -1.06 -14.15
C GLU A 55 14.53 0.16 -13.53
N GLU A 56 14.00 0.06 -12.30
CA GLU A 56 13.43 1.17 -11.55
C GLU A 56 14.49 2.23 -11.24
N LYS A 57 15.68 1.78 -10.82
CA LYS A 57 16.82 2.67 -10.53
C LYS A 57 17.36 3.34 -11.77
N GLU A 58 17.41 2.64 -12.90
CA GLU A 58 17.89 3.19 -14.18
C GLU A 58 16.94 4.25 -14.74
N ARG A 59 15.63 4.01 -14.64
CA ARG A 59 14.59 4.90 -15.17
C ARG A 59 14.11 5.95 -14.17
N GLY A 60 14.39 5.79 -12.88
CA GLY A 60 13.90 6.67 -11.80
C GLY A 60 12.39 6.64 -11.61
N ILE A 61 11.73 5.54 -11.97
CA ILE A 61 10.27 5.35 -11.86
C ILE A 61 9.95 4.01 -11.19
N THR A 62 8.89 3.96 -10.40
CA THR A 62 8.35 2.73 -9.83
C THR A 62 7.66 1.91 -10.92
N ILE A 63 8.04 0.65 -11.07
CA ILE A 63 7.50 -0.32 -12.05
C ILE A 63 6.62 -1.33 -11.35
N ASN A 64 7.13 -1.94 -10.27
CA ASN A 64 6.42 -2.94 -9.48
C ASN A 64 5.86 -2.32 -8.21
N THR A 65 4.79 -2.91 -7.69
CA THR A 65 4.28 -2.54 -6.37
C THR A 65 5.29 -2.90 -5.30
N SER A 66 5.57 -1.98 -4.39
CA SER A 66 6.45 -2.22 -3.24
C SER A 66 5.63 -2.18 -1.95
N HIS A 67 5.89 -3.13 -1.06
CA HIS A 67 5.19 -3.22 0.22
C HIS A 67 6.10 -2.80 1.37
N VAL A 68 5.62 -1.86 2.17
CA VAL A 68 6.33 -1.31 3.31
C VAL A 68 5.47 -1.40 4.56
N GLU A 69 6.07 -1.75 5.69
CA GLU A 69 5.41 -1.89 6.99
C GLU A 69 5.75 -0.70 7.89
N TYR A 70 4.75 -0.14 8.56
CA TYR A 70 4.92 0.83 9.64
C TYR A 70 3.70 0.90 10.56
N GLN A 71 3.80 1.64 11.65
CA GLN A 71 2.70 1.80 12.60
C GLN A 71 2.55 3.27 13.01
N THR A 72 1.33 3.59 13.43
CA THR A 72 1.03 4.77 14.25
C THR A 72 0.85 4.35 15.72
N ALA A 73 0.46 5.27 16.58
CA ALA A 73 0.04 4.92 17.93
C ALA A 73 -1.17 3.97 17.94
N ASN A 74 -2.05 4.08 16.94
CA ASN A 74 -3.38 3.47 16.91
C ASN A 74 -3.44 2.22 16.02
N ARG A 75 -2.65 2.14 14.94
CA ARG A 75 -2.80 1.14 13.88
C ARG A 75 -1.46 0.64 13.36
N HIS A 76 -1.51 -0.57 12.80
CA HIS A 76 -0.45 -1.16 11.97
C HIS A 76 -0.84 -1.03 10.50
N TYR A 77 0.10 -0.64 9.66
CA TYR A 77 -0.13 -0.41 8.23
C TYR A 77 0.76 -1.29 7.36
N ALA A 78 0.13 -1.95 6.38
CA ALA A 78 0.79 -2.38 5.17
C ALA A 78 0.61 -1.29 4.12
N HIS A 79 1.68 -0.73 3.61
CA HIS A 79 1.66 0.34 2.61
C HIS A 79 2.12 -0.19 1.27
N VAL A 80 1.28 -0.05 0.27
CA VAL A 80 1.55 -0.43 -1.12
C VAL A 80 1.94 0.82 -1.91
N ASP A 81 3.19 0.91 -2.31
CA ASP A 81 3.64 1.97 -3.22
C ASP A 81 3.35 1.57 -4.67
N CYS A 82 2.44 2.28 -5.32
CA CYS A 82 1.97 1.95 -6.68
C CYS A 82 2.74 2.72 -7.74
N PRO A 83 3.01 2.08 -8.91
CA PRO A 83 3.58 2.78 -10.05
C PRO A 83 2.66 3.90 -10.52
N GLY A 84 3.25 4.99 -11.04
CA GLY A 84 2.52 6.15 -11.55
C GLY A 84 2.40 6.21 -13.07
N HIS A 85 3.22 5.43 -13.79
CA HIS A 85 3.31 5.49 -15.23
C HIS A 85 2.23 4.65 -15.92
N ALA A 86 1.66 5.16 -17.03
CA ALA A 86 0.58 4.53 -17.77
C ALA A 86 0.89 3.09 -18.25
N ASP A 87 2.16 2.79 -18.57
CA ASP A 87 2.56 1.45 -19.00
C ASP A 87 2.39 0.38 -17.91
N TYR A 88 2.30 0.78 -16.64
CA TYR A 88 2.23 -0.11 -15.47
C TYR A 88 0.88 -0.09 -14.78
N VAL A 89 -0.18 0.33 -15.48
CA VAL A 89 -1.57 0.37 -14.97
C VAL A 89 -2.00 -0.98 -14.39
N LYS A 90 -1.59 -2.11 -14.99
CA LYS A 90 -1.89 -3.45 -14.45
C LYS A 90 -1.37 -3.61 -13.02
N ASN A 91 -0.11 -3.24 -12.77
CA ASN A 91 0.50 -3.34 -11.44
C ASN A 91 -0.17 -2.37 -10.45
N MET A 92 -0.53 -1.17 -10.93
CA MET A 92 -1.30 -0.21 -10.13
C MET A 92 -2.66 -0.78 -9.70
N VAL A 93 -3.42 -1.39 -10.62
CA VAL A 93 -4.74 -1.99 -10.33
C VAL A 93 -4.61 -3.14 -9.33
N THR A 94 -3.62 -4.02 -9.51
CA THR A 94 -3.36 -5.12 -8.58
C THR A 94 -3.03 -4.61 -7.18
N GLY A 95 -2.17 -3.59 -7.08
CA GLY A 95 -1.84 -2.96 -5.80
C GLY A 95 -3.04 -2.24 -5.17
N ALA A 96 -3.81 -1.49 -5.95
CA ALA A 96 -4.99 -0.77 -5.47
C ALA A 96 -6.09 -1.70 -4.96
N ALA A 97 -6.26 -2.88 -5.56
CA ALA A 97 -7.24 -3.87 -5.11
C ALA A 97 -6.97 -4.40 -3.69
N GLN A 98 -5.74 -4.29 -3.20
CA GLN A 98 -5.37 -4.67 -1.84
C GLN A 98 -5.67 -3.61 -0.78
N MET A 99 -5.97 -2.37 -1.19
CA MET A 99 -6.06 -1.22 -0.28
C MET A 99 -7.42 -1.12 0.42
N ASP A 100 -7.38 -0.85 1.72
CA ASP A 100 -8.54 -0.46 2.54
C ASP A 100 -8.76 1.07 2.50
N GLY A 101 -7.80 1.81 1.95
CA GLY A 101 -7.84 3.24 1.70
C GLY A 101 -6.60 3.69 0.93
N ALA A 102 -6.64 4.85 0.29
CA ALA A 102 -5.52 5.35 -0.50
C ALA A 102 -5.09 6.75 -0.10
N ILE A 103 -3.81 7.05 -0.32
CA ILE A 103 -3.23 8.40 -0.27
C ILE A 103 -3.02 8.85 -1.72
N LEU A 104 -3.80 9.81 -2.17
CA LEU A 104 -3.61 10.44 -3.47
C LEU A 104 -2.54 11.51 -3.37
N VAL A 105 -1.44 11.33 -4.09
CA VAL A 105 -0.33 12.28 -4.11
C VAL A 105 -0.44 13.15 -5.36
N VAL A 106 -0.59 14.47 -5.16
CA VAL A 106 -0.67 15.46 -6.24
C VAL A 106 0.42 16.51 -6.01
N ALA A 107 1.23 16.80 -7.02
CA ALA A 107 2.20 17.88 -6.92
C ALA A 107 1.48 19.23 -7.04
N ALA A 108 1.72 20.14 -6.09
CA ALA A 108 1.12 21.48 -6.08
C ALA A 108 1.57 22.33 -7.28
N THR A 109 2.72 22.00 -7.88
CA THR A 109 3.26 22.66 -9.06
C THR A 109 2.50 22.33 -10.35
N ASP A 110 1.89 21.13 -10.42
CA ASP A 110 1.34 20.59 -11.66
C ASP A 110 -0.17 20.38 -11.59
N GLY A 111 -0.73 20.27 -10.38
CA GLY A 111 -2.14 19.94 -10.17
C GLY A 111 -2.51 18.50 -10.59
N PRO A 112 -3.81 18.20 -10.73
CA PRO A 112 -4.29 16.89 -11.19
C PRO A 112 -3.92 16.66 -12.67
N MET A 113 -3.09 15.63 -12.91
CA MET A 113 -2.61 15.23 -14.24
C MET A 113 -3.44 14.05 -14.79
N PRO A 114 -3.29 13.65 -16.08
CA PRO A 114 -4.08 12.56 -16.67
C PRO A 114 -4.06 11.26 -15.87
N GLN A 115 -2.88 10.77 -15.43
CA GLN A 115 -2.81 9.57 -14.62
C GLN A 115 -3.41 9.75 -13.22
N THR A 116 -3.47 10.96 -12.68
CA THR A 116 -4.20 11.23 -11.44
C THR A 116 -5.68 10.88 -11.62
N ASN A 117 -6.29 11.31 -12.74
CA ASN A 117 -7.67 10.98 -13.08
C ASN A 117 -7.86 9.45 -13.23
N GLU A 118 -6.97 8.80 -13.96
CA GLU A 118 -7.01 7.34 -14.19
C GLU A 118 -6.92 6.57 -12.87
N HIS A 119 -5.99 6.96 -11.98
CA HIS A 119 -5.79 6.29 -10.71
C HIS A 119 -6.99 6.44 -9.77
N VAL A 120 -7.62 7.61 -9.71
CA VAL A 120 -8.84 7.82 -8.91
C VAL A 120 -10.00 6.99 -9.46
N LEU A 121 -10.16 6.92 -10.79
CA LEU A 121 -11.15 6.07 -11.44
C LEU A 121 -10.91 4.60 -11.12
N LEU A 122 -9.68 4.12 -11.27
CA LEU A 122 -9.32 2.71 -11.02
C LEU A 122 -9.49 2.35 -9.54
N ALA A 123 -9.07 3.22 -8.62
CA ALA A 123 -9.31 3.04 -7.18
C ALA A 123 -10.81 2.89 -6.87
N ARG A 124 -11.66 3.66 -7.55
CA ARG A 124 -13.12 3.53 -7.42
C ARG A 124 -13.63 2.19 -7.94
N GLN A 125 -13.12 1.73 -9.08
CA GLN A 125 -13.52 0.46 -9.71
C GLN A 125 -13.13 -0.76 -8.87
N VAL A 126 -11.99 -0.70 -8.17
CA VAL A 126 -11.55 -1.77 -7.27
C VAL A 126 -12.07 -1.60 -5.83
N ASN A 127 -13.04 -0.69 -5.64
CA ASN A 127 -13.73 -0.44 -4.36
C ASN A 127 -12.85 0.06 -3.22
N VAL A 128 -11.82 0.85 -3.48
CA VAL A 128 -11.12 1.61 -2.44
C VAL A 128 -12.12 2.58 -1.79
N PRO A 129 -12.43 2.44 -0.48
CA PRO A 129 -13.59 3.14 0.09
C PRO A 129 -13.36 4.63 0.33
N ARG A 130 -12.12 5.03 0.66
CA ARG A 130 -11.78 6.43 0.99
C ARG A 130 -10.38 6.80 0.51
N ILE A 131 -10.23 8.08 0.19
CA ILE A 131 -8.97 8.68 -0.26
C ILE A 131 -8.64 9.88 0.64
N VAL A 132 -7.41 9.90 1.17
CA VAL A 132 -6.78 11.06 1.79
C VAL A 132 -5.84 11.67 0.77
N VAL A 133 -5.74 13.00 0.70
CA VAL A 133 -4.88 13.66 -0.29
C VAL A 133 -3.65 14.25 0.38
N PHE A 134 -2.50 14.04 -0.24
CA PHE A 134 -1.27 14.75 0.09
C PHE A 134 -0.90 15.66 -1.08
N LEU A 135 -1.07 16.97 -0.88
CA LEU A 135 -0.63 17.98 -1.82
C LEU A 135 0.86 18.22 -1.62
N ASN A 136 1.65 17.59 -2.48
CA ASN A 136 3.11 17.52 -2.37
C ASN A 136 3.80 18.70 -3.07
N LYS A 137 5.08 18.90 -2.80
CA LYS A 137 5.94 19.95 -3.37
C LYS A 137 5.45 21.38 -3.04
N CYS A 138 4.76 21.56 -1.92
CA CYS A 138 4.32 22.90 -1.47
C CYS A 138 5.48 23.83 -1.10
N ASP A 139 6.69 23.30 -0.93
CA ASP A 139 7.93 24.06 -0.78
C ASP A 139 8.36 24.82 -2.05
N MET A 140 7.82 24.42 -3.20
CA MET A 140 8.13 25.01 -4.51
C MET A 140 7.08 26.05 -4.96
N VAL A 141 6.03 26.27 -4.18
CA VAL A 141 4.93 27.18 -4.53
C VAL A 141 4.83 28.27 -3.45
N ASP A 142 5.17 29.50 -3.85
CA ASP A 142 5.15 30.66 -2.97
C ASP A 142 3.77 31.33 -2.85
N ASP A 143 2.90 31.10 -3.87
CA ASP A 143 1.58 31.72 -3.94
C ASP A 143 0.50 30.86 -3.27
N PRO A 144 -0.08 31.29 -2.16
CA PRO A 144 -1.16 30.56 -1.48
C PRO A 144 -2.42 30.37 -2.36
N GLU A 145 -2.72 31.30 -3.27
CA GLU A 145 -3.91 31.21 -4.14
C GLU A 145 -3.76 30.04 -5.13
N MET A 146 -2.54 29.77 -5.58
CA MET A 146 -2.25 28.58 -6.41
C MET A 146 -2.52 27.28 -5.65
N LEU A 147 -2.14 27.20 -4.38
CA LEU A 147 -2.41 26.02 -3.55
C LEU A 147 -3.90 25.82 -3.35
N ASP A 148 -4.67 26.90 -3.13
CA ASP A 148 -6.12 26.84 -2.98
C ASP A 148 -6.80 26.39 -4.29
N LEU A 149 -6.31 26.86 -5.44
CA LEU A 149 -6.83 26.46 -6.75
C LEU A 149 -6.61 24.95 -6.99
N VAL A 150 -5.39 24.46 -6.77
CA VAL A 150 -5.08 23.04 -6.97
C VAL A 150 -5.88 22.16 -5.98
N GLU A 151 -6.07 22.61 -4.74
CA GLU A 151 -6.91 21.90 -3.77
C GLU A 151 -8.37 21.79 -4.27
N MET A 152 -8.92 22.87 -4.83
CA MET A 152 -10.27 22.88 -5.39
C MET A 152 -10.39 21.90 -6.57
N GLU A 153 -9.42 21.91 -7.49
CA GLU A 153 -9.40 20.96 -8.62
C GLU A 153 -9.34 19.50 -8.16
N VAL A 154 -8.59 19.21 -7.09
CA VAL A 154 -8.52 17.85 -6.51
C VAL A 154 -9.86 17.46 -5.87
N ARG A 155 -10.55 18.38 -5.17
CA ARG A 155 -11.89 18.14 -4.60
C ARG A 155 -12.91 17.84 -5.69
N ASP A 156 -12.89 18.62 -6.78
CA ASP A 156 -13.75 18.41 -7.95
C ASP A 156 -13.47 17.04 -8.60
N LEU A 157 -12.21 16.67 -8.73
CA LEU A 157 -11.80 15.36 -9.24
C LEU A 157 -12.33 14.21 -8.38
N LEU A 158 -12.18 14.29 -7.06
CA LEU A 158 -12.70 13.28 -6.14
C LEU A 158 -14.23 13.15 -6.25
N SER A 159 -14.94 14.29 -6.26
CA SER A 159 -16.40 14.35 -6.39
C SER A 159 -16.88 13.78 -7.72
N LYS A 160 -16.17 14.02 -8.81
CA LYS A 160 -16.43 13.45 -10.14
C LYS A 160 -16.45 11.93 -10.14
N TYR A 161 -15.60 11.28 -9.32
CA TYR A 161 -15.53 9.83 -9.20
C TYR A 161 -16.25 9.30 -7.95
N GLU A 162 -17.22 10.05 -7.44
CA GLU A 162 -18.10 9.65 -6.34
C GLU A 162 -17.37 9.39 -5.01
N TYR A 163 -16.23 10.05 -4.77
CA TYR A 163 -15.64 10.18 -3.45
C TYR A 163 -16.17 11.46 -2.77
N ASP A 164 -16.09 11.51 -1.44
CA ASP A 164 -16.47 12.69 -0.67
C ASP A 164 -15.40 13.79 -0.79
N GLY A 165 -15.41 14.49 -1.93
CA GLY A 165 -14.42 15.53 -2.23
C GLY A 165 -14.46 16.71 -1.27
N ASP A 166 -15.65 17.05 -0.75
CA ASP A 166 -15.81 18.18 0.17
C ASP A 166 -15.17 17.93 1.53
N ASN A 167 -15.29 16.70 2.06
CA ASN A 167 -14.78 16.33 3.38
C ASN A 167 -13.48 15.51 3.35
N ALA A 168 -12.98 15.14 2.17
CA ALA A 168 -11.70 14.44 2.08
C ALA A 168 -10.57 15.30 2.68
N PRO A 169 -9.78 14.74 3.62
CA PRO A 169 -8.63 15.47 4.17
C PRO A 169 -7.60 15.74 3.07
N ILE A 170 -7.16 16.99 2.97
CA ILE A 170 -6.08 17.42 2.08
C ILE A 170 -4.98 18.04 2.93
N ILE A 171 -3.82 17.41 2.94
CA ILE A 171 -2.66 17.86 3.69
C ILE A 171 -1.64 18.46 2.73
N ARG A 172 -1.30 19.73 2.93
CA ARG A 172 -0.29 20.47 2.17
C ARG A 172 1.08 20.24 2.76
N GLY A 173 2.03 19.70 1.99
CA GLY A 173 3.33 19.35 2.50
C GLY A 173 4.43 19.25 1.44
N SER A 174 5.61 18.87 1.89
CA SER A 174 6.75 18.49 1.08
C SER A 174 7.31 17.16 1.57
N ALA A 175 7.16 16.11 0.75
CA ALA A 175 7.71 14.80 1.05
C ALA A 175 9.24 14.85 1.11
N LEU A 176 9.87 15.59 0.21
CA LEU A 176 11.33 15.75 0.18
C LEU A 176 11.83 16.51 1.41
N GLY A 177 11.16 17.60 1.80
CA GLY A 177 11.50 18.34 3.02
C GLY A 177 11.34 17.49 4.28
N GLY A 178 10.27 16.68 4.36
CA GLY A 178 10.08 15.72 5.46
C GLY A 178 11.16 14.64 5.50
N LEU A 179 11.56 14.10 4.34
CA LEU A 179 12.64 13.13 4.21
C LEU A 179 14.00 13.73 4.63
N ASN A 180 14.25 15.00 4.31
CA ASN A 180 15.45 15.72 4.69
C ASN A 180 15.48 16.13 6.17
N GLY A 181 14.40 15.91 6.90
CA GLY A 181 14.34 16.18 8.34
C GLY A 181 14.00 17.62 8.69
N GLU A 182 13.34 18.36 7.81
CA GLU A 182 12.84 19.69 8.08
C GLU A 182 11.62 19.63 9.02
N PRO A 183 11.69 20.23 10.23
CA PRO A 183 10.64 20.05 11.25
C PRO A 183 9.22 20.41 10.78
N LYS A 184 9.09 21.48 9.99
CA LYS A 184 7.83 21.93 9.42
C LYS A 184 7.17 20.83 8.57
N TRP A 185 7.96 20.14 7.77
CA TRP A 185 7.46 19.13 6.83
C TRP A 185 7.30 17.75 7.50
N GLU A 186 8.13 17.44 8.51
CA GLU A 186 7.91 16.26 9.36
C GLU A 186 6.58 16.35 10.10
N GLU A 187 6.20 17.56 10.59
CA GLU A 187 4.91 17.79 11.20
C GLU A 187 3.75 17.53 10.23
N LYS A 188 3.88 17.94 8.97
CA LYS A 188 2.88 17.66 7.92
C LYS A 188 2.77 16.17 7.56
N ILE A 189 3.86 15.41 7.60
CA ILE A 189 3.81 13.95 7.47
C ILE A 189 3.04 13.33 8.66
N MET A 190 3.24 13.82 9.88
CA MET A 190 2.50 13.33 11.04
C MET A 190 1.01 13.72 10.99
N GLU A 191 0.69 14.91 10.47
CA GLU A 191 -0.69 15.35 10.22
C GLU A 191 -1.37 14.44 9.18
N LEU A 192 -0.65 14.07 8.10
CA LEU A 192 -1.13 13.10 7.13
C LEU A 192 -1.47 11.77 7.82
N MET A 193 -0.58 11.23 8.64
CA MET A 193 -0.80 9.95 9.30
C MET A 193 -1.96 10.01 10.30
N ALA A 194 -2.15 11.15 10.98
CA ALA A 194 -3.31 11.37 11.84
C ALA A 194 -4.62 11.42 11.04
N ALA A 195 -4.62 12.08 9.88
CA ALA A 195 -5.78 12.11 8.98
C ALA A 195 -6.11 10.71 8.41
N VAL A 196 -5.09 9.92 8.08
CA VAL A 196 -5.26 8.52 7.65
C VAL A 196 -5.87 7.67 8.78
N ASP A 197 -5.36 7.82 10.02
CA ASP A 197 -5.90 7.11 11.20
C ASP A 197 -7.38 7.44 11.45
N GLU A 198 -7.79 8.68 11.24
CA GLU A 198 -9.15 9.15 11.51
C GLU A 198 -10.11 8.87 10.35
N TYR A 199 -9.69 9.19 9.13
CA TYR A 199 -10.59 9.20 7.97
C TYR A 199 -10.76 7.83 7.33
N ILE A 200 -9.71 7.00 7.25
CA ILE A 200 -9.82 5.67 6.66
C ILE A 200 -10.39 4.69 7.71
N PRO A 201 -11.54 4.06 7.46
CA PRO A 201 -12.13 3.14 8.42
C PRO A 201 -11.28 1.87 8.56
N VAL A 202 -11.31 1.24 9.74
CA VAL A 202 -10.85 -0.15 9.87
C VAL A 202 -11.88 -1.02 9.16
N PRO A 203 -11.51 -1.76 8.10
CA PRO A 203 -12.48 -2.55 7.36
C PRO A 203 -12.99 -3.73 8.19
N PRO A 204 -14.26 -4.12 8.02
CA PRO A 204 -14.74 -5.36 8.60
C PRO A 204 -13.97 -6.55 8.00
N ARG A 205 -13.55 -7.49 8.86
CA ARG A 205 -12.84 -8.70 8.44
C ARG A 205 -13.81 -9.87 8.42
N GLU A 206 -13.94 -10.53 7.28
CA GLU A 206 -14.86 -11.66 7.08
C GLU A 206 -14.20 -12.99 7.47
N ASN A 207 -13.75 -13.12 8.72
CA ASN A 207 -13.02 -14.29 9.22
C ASN A 207 -13.90 -15.55 9.33
N GLU A 208 -15.23 -15.40 9.42
CA GLU A 208 -16.19 -16.52 9.51
C GLU A 208 -16.47 -17.21 8.17
N LYS A 209 -16.03 -16.61 7.05
CA LYS A 209 -16.17 -17.21 5.72
C LYS A 209 -15.06 -18.24 5.44
N PRO A 210 -15.26 -19.12 4.44
CA PRO A 210 -14.17 -19.95 3.94
C PRO A 210 -12.95 -19.12 3.53
N PHE A 211 -11.75 -19.66 3.76
CA PHE A 211 -10.51 -19.03 3.35
C PHE A 211 -10.48 -18.80 1.82
N LEU A 212 -10.15 -17.59 1.42
CA LEU A 212 -9.94 -17.21 0.03
C LEU A 212 -8.78 -16.21 -0.05
N MET A 213 -7.79 -16.53 -0.87
CA MET A 213 -6.65 -15.66 -1.16
C MET A 213 -6.38 -15.69 -2.68
N PRO A 214 -6.63 -14.59 -3.41
CA PRO A 214 -6.15 -14.43 -4.78
C PRO A 214 -4.62 -14.47 -4.81
N VAL A 215 -4.06 -15.32 -5.69
CA VAL A 215 -2.60 -15.43 -5.85
C VAL A 215 -2.12 -14.31 -6.78
N GLU A 216 -1.20 -13.50 -6.31
CA GLU A 216 -0.58 -12.40 -7.05
C GLU A 216 0.75 -12.80 -7.66
N ASP A 217 1.60 -13.43 -6.85
CA ASP A 217 2.91 -13.90 -7.25
C ASP A 217 3.20 -15.30 -6.74
N VAL A 218 4.08 -16.02 -7.48
CA VAL A 218 4.48 -17.38 -7.16
C VAL A 218 6.00 -17.50 -7.21
N PHE A 219 6.60 -17.93 -6.11
CA PHE A 219 8.05 -18.12 -5.99
C PHE A 219 8.38 -19.56 -5.66
N SER A 220 9.47 -20.08 -6.23
CA SER A 220 10.04 -21.36 -5.82
C SER A 220 11.30 -21.12 -4.99
N ILE A 221 11.29 -21.55 -3.73
CA ILE A 221 12.43 -21.40 -2.84
C ILE A 221 13.08 -22.78 -2.62
N THR A 222 14.35 -22.92 -3.00
CA THR A 222 15.11 -24.16 -2.83
C THR A 222 15.07 -24.61 -1.37
N GLY A 223 14.62 -25.85 -1.13
CA GLY A 223 14.50 -26.46 0.21
C GLY A 223 13.27 -26.02 1.02
N ARG A 224 12.42 -25.12 0.47
CA ARG A 224 11.20 -24.63 1.14
C ARG A 224 9.91 -24.86 0.36
N GLY A 225 10.01 -25.18 -0.94
CA GLY A 225 8.87 -25.44 -1.81
C GLY A 225 8.35 -24.19 -2.50
N THR A 226 7.10 -24.25 -2.98
CA THR A 226 6.40 -23.14 -3.61
C THR A 226 5.87 -22.19 -2.56
N VAL A 227 6.06 -20.91 -2.81
CA VAL A 227 5.57 -19.80 -1.99
C VAL A 227 4.65 -18.97 -2.87
N VAL A 228 3.47 -18.67 -2.39
CA VAL A 228 2.50 -17.77 -3.06
C VAL A 228 2.31 -16.52 -2.22
N THR A 229 2.08 -15.40 -2.86
CA THR A 229 1.78 -14.13 -2.22
C THR A 229 0.41 -13.64 -2.63
N GLY A 230 -0.24 -12.88 -1.76
CA GLY A 230 -1.53 -12.26 -2.00
C GLY A 230 -2.13 -11.70 -0.73
N ARG A 231 -3.25 -11.02 -0.86
CA ARG A 231 -4.07 -10.59 0.26
C ARG A 231 -5.13 -11.65 0.57
N ILE A 232 -5.31 -11.99 1.84
CA ILE A 232 -6.44 -12.83 2.25
C ILE A 232 -7.72 -12.00 2.17
N GLU A 233 -8.65 -12.41 1.30
CA GLU A 233 -9.93 -11.72 1.13
C GLU A 233 -10.92 -12.11 2.21
N THR A 234 -11.03 -13.40 2.49
CA THR A 234 -11.95 -13.95 3.49
C THR A 234 -11.34 -15.12 4.25
N GLY A 235 -11.85 -15.37 5.44
CA GLY A 235 -11.52 -16.54 6.26
C GLY A 235 -10.22 -16.43 7.01
N VAL A 236 -9.87 -17.55 7.63
CA VAL A 236 -8.64 -17.74 8.40
C VAL A 236 -7.93 -18.97 7.91
N ILE A 237 -6.59 -18.96 7.89
CA ILE A 237 -5.76 -20.10 7.54
C ILE A 237 -4.72 -20.35 8.63
N HIS A 238 -4.55 -21.62 9.01
CA HIS A 238 -3.52 -22.06 9.95
C HIS A 238 -2.44 -22.87 9.26
N VAL A 239 -1.29 -22.92 9.88
CA VAL A 239 -0.22 -23.86 9.48
C VAL A 239 -0.71 -25.29 9.69
N GLY A 240 -0.72 -26.08 8.61
CA GLY A 240 -1.24 -27.45 8.60
C GLY A 240 -2.57 -27.62 7.89
N ASP A 241 -3.28 -26.54 7.60
CA ASP A 241 -4.57 -26.59 6.92
C ASP A 241 -4.43 -27.08 5.47
N PRO A 242 -5.36 -27.92 5.00
CA PRO A 242 -5.44 -28.27 3.60
C PRO A 242 -5.97 -27.08 2.79
N VAL A 243 -5.37 -26.83 1.63
CA VAL A 243 -5.78 -25.77 0.69
C VAL A 243 -6.06 -26.35 -0.68
N GLU A 244 -7.05 -25.77 -1.35
CA GLU A 244 -7.36 -26.04 -2.74
C GLU A 244 -6.86 -24.87 -3.60
N ILE A 245 -6.09 -25.21 -4.65
CA ILE A 245 -5.62 -24.24 -5.63
C ILE A 245 -6.52 -24.37 -6.85
N VAL A 246 -7.28 -23.32 -7.10
CA VAL A 246 -8.21 -23.24 -8.23
C VAL A 246 -7.70 -22.21 -9.25
N GLY A 247 -7.92 -22.47 -10.52
CA GLY A 247 -7.44 -21.58 -11.57
C GLY A 247 -8.16 -21.85 -12.89
N LEU A 248 -7.49 -21.54 -14.01
CA LEU A 248 -8.04 -21.73 -15.37
C LEU A 248 -8.07 -23.20 -15.81
N GLU A 249 -7.38 -24.08 -15.11
CA GLU A 249 -7.41 -25.52 -15.40
C GLU A 249 -8.61 -26.18 -14.72
N GLU A 250 -9.18 -27.22 -15.39
CA GLU A 250 -10.33 -27.96 -14.86
C GLU A 250 -9.98 -28.78 -13.60
N LYS A 251 -8.69 -29.07 -13.37
CA LYS A 251 -8.24 -29.89 -12.27
C LYS A 251 -7.86 -29.01 -11.06
N THR A 252 -8.62 -29.13 -10.00
CA THR A 252 -8.26 -28.56 -8.69
C THR A 252 -7.03 -29.27 -8.11
N LEU A 253 -6.02 -28.50 -7.71
CA LEU A 253 -4.85 -29.02 -7.02
C LEU A 253 -5.05 -28.87 -5.51
N THR A 254 -4.70 -29.89 -4.75
CA THR A 254 -4.73 -29.84 -3.28
C THR A 254 -3.32 -29.75 -2.72
N SER A 255 -3.14 -28.95 -1.69
CA SER A 255 -1.85 -28.80 -0.99
C SER A 255 -2.08 -28.60 0.50
N THR A 256 -1.02 -28.44 1.26
CA THR A 256 -1.09 -28.11 2.69
C THR A 256 -0.33 -26.81 2.94
N CYS A 257 -0.92 -25.91 3.71
CA CYS A 257 -0.26 -24.71 4.20
C CYS A 257 0.88 -25.10 5.16
N THR A 258 2.12 -24.87 4.80
CA THR A 258 3.29 -25.24 5.64
C THR A 258 3.88 -24.07 6.41
N GLY A 259 3.37 -22.87 6.19
CA GLY A 259 3.80 -21.68 6.92
C GLY A 259 3.11 -20.44 6.37
N VAL A 260 2.93 -19.47 7.25
CA VAL A 260 2.34 -18.16 6.97
C VAL A 260 3.34 -17.11 7.43
N GLU A 261 3.61 -16.11 6.58
CA GLU A 261 4.55 -15.03 6.87
C GLU A 261 3.98 -13.70 6.36
N MET A 262 4.13 -12.65 7.13
CA MET A 262 3.86 -11.28 6.71
C MET A 262 5.07 -10.41 7.07
N PHE A 263 5.58 -9.62 6.12
CA PHE A 263 6.78 -8.78 6.28
C PHE A 263 7.99 -9.53 6.86
N ARG A 264 8.22 -10.78 6.43
CA ARG A 264 9.27 -11.70 6.89
C ARG A 264 9.14 -12.16 8.36
N LYS A 265 8.04 -11.83 9.03
CA LYS A 265 7.68 -12.31 10.37
C LYS A 265 6.79 -13.54 10.25
N LEU A 266 6.94 -14.49 11.18
CA LEU A 266 6.09 -15.69 11.20
C LEU A 266 4.76 -15.36 11.84
N LEU A 267 3.69 -15.93 11.26
CA LEU A 267 2.36 -15.93 11.85
C LEU A 267 1.95 -17.36 12.20
N ASP A 268 1.20 -17.50 13.28
CA ASP A 268 0.58 -18.77 13.64
C ASP A 268 -0.66 -19.03 12.78
N GLU A 269 -1.35 -17.96 12.37
CA GLU A 269 -2.53 -17.95 11.50
C GLU A 269 -2.56 -16.69 10.64
N GLY A 270 -3.19 -16.78 9.47
CA GLY A 270 -3.49 -15.66 8.59
C GLY A 270 -4.98 -15.36 8.58
N GLU A 271 -5.34 -14.09 8.62
CA GLU A 271 -6.72 -13.60 8.70
C GLU A 271 -7.08 -12.73 7.50
N ALA A 272 -8.39 -12.62 7.22
CA ALA A 272 -8.89 -11.71 6.19
C ALA A 272 -8.28 -10.31 6.35
N GLY A 273 -7.70 -9.80 5.26
CA GLY A 273 -7.05 -8.50 5.17
C GLY A 273 -5.54 -8.52 5.39
N ASP A 274 -4.96 -9.63 5.81
CA ASP A 274 -3.51 -9.76 5.89
C ASP A 274 -2.90 -9.86 4.47
N ASN A 275 -1.83 -9.10 4.22
CA ASN A 275 -1.02 -9.22 3.01
C ASN A 275 0.06 -10.26 3.27
N GLU A 276 -0.15 -11.48 2.80
CA GLU A 276 0.63 -12.62 3.23
C GLU A 276 1.51 -13.24 2.16
N ILE A 277 2.56 -13.90 2.66
CA ILE A 277 3.34 -14.88 1.92
C ILE A 277 2.95 -16.25 2.47
N GLY A 278 1.97 -16.91 1.84
CA GLY A 278 1.59 -18.27 2.15
C GLY A 278 2.63 -19.26 1.61
N ARG A 279 3.02 -20.26 2.40
CA ARG A 279 3.85 -21.37 1.95
C ARG A 279 2.98 -22.60 1.75
N ALA A 280 2.77 -22.99 0.49
CA ALA A 280 2.19 -24.28 0.17
C ALA A 280 3.30 -25.25 -0.23
N SER A 281 3.43 -26.39 0.47
CA SER A 281 4.34 -27.46 0.04
C SER A 281 3.64 -28.32 -1.01
N CYS A 282 3.72 -27.92 -2.27
CA CYS A 282 3.44 -28.88 -3.35
C CYS A 282 4.62 -29.85 -3.48
N ARG A 283 4.43 -31.11 -3.12
CA ARG A 283 5.39 -32.21 -3.36
C ARG A 283 5.34 -32.74 -4.79
N GLU A 284 4.52 -32.20 -5.64
CA GLU A 284 4.49 -32.58 -7.07
C GLU A 284 5.29 -31.59 -7.90
N ARG A 285 6.31 -32.13 -8.55
CA ARG A 285 7.05 -31.45 -9.62
C ARG A 285 6.09 -31.24 -10.79
N VAL A 286 5.86 -29.98 -11.14
CA VAL A 286 5.41 -29.63 -12.47
C VAL A 286 6.62 -29.51 -13.37
#